data_7cf6dd7e069bc1c79a529a8a898b3aa4
#
_entry.id   7cf6dd7e069bc1c79a529a8a898b3aa4
#
_cell.length_a   1.000
_cell.length_b   1.000
_cell.length_c   1.000
_cell.angle_alpha   90.00
_cell.angle_beta   90.00
_cell.angle_gamma   90.00
#
_symmetry.space_group_name_H-M   'P 1'
#
loop_
_entity.id
_entity.type
_entity.pdbx_description
1 polymer ?
#
loop_
_entity_poly.entity_id
_entity_poly.type
_entity_poly.pdbx_seq_one_letter_code
_entity_poly.pdbx_strand_id
1 'polypeptide(L)'
;MSHQAHNIPWNVFGPNLKFRTRIPCADDGVGLHFRFRPTQGKELTHFVDAFTRNIHQHADSERHKYPEAHETLNSDGIALDDRVARKIAPAVRLWRSERRDKLGEVDERPTNGVCRHSEPDEKCRCPLPYNQRRTGSFLHNYRLSDCYRFFDDQKDGYIGLEVFKTLLMHGEMDTLLKICAHPDVGFSSWWNAQLCLCNPQDLGRDYLEYALDAYLVLNIFLSSFPESWAPDRSSDQDYRRTRIYQMMVFRVTITKQASELATHPHRQFFGIARGQFNSYSGFKCPMASKRKDKFSGTNQPYGRLTYEEFLESQKTMDFLPSVSDVLHVRWVLCEKGLPVEVSQLILDEALYRPQRRLKVPHDPLHTENIEELNKYLKFCWLVLVRSEVVAREVGMKIPWKDLLSESIERLLGCSCRKLLERGEPPDDDLVWFK
;
A
#
# COMPACT_ATOMS: atom_id res chain seq x y z
N MET A 1 -6.05 21.80 -0.42
CA MET A 1 -5.15 20.74 -0.91
C MET A 1 -3.70 21.15 -0.63
N SER A 2 -3.32 21.19 0.64
CA SER A 2 -2.04 21.78 1.10
C SER A 2 -0.89 20.76 1.20
N HIS A 3 -1.13 19.49 0.91
CA HIS A 3 -0.14 18.41 1.05
C HIS A 3 0.46 17.96 -0.29
N GLN A 4 -0.10 18.43 -1.40
CA GLN A 4 0.25 17.96 -2.74
C GLN A 4 1.39 18.77 -3.33
N ALA A 5 2.15 18.14 -4.19
CA ALA A 5 3.08 18.81 -5.07
C ALA A 5 2.27 19.70 -6.04
N HIS A 6 2.27 20.99 -5.78
CA HIS A 6 1.45 21.97 -6.49
C HIS A 6 1.75 22.09 -8.00
N ASN A 7 2.91 21.57 -8.42
CA ASN A 7 3.39 21.68 -9.80
C ASN A 7 3.18 20.41 -10.63
N ILE A 8 2.38 19.45 -10.14
CA ILE A 8 2.02 18.25 -10.92
C ILE A 8 0.83 18.58 -11.80
N PRO A 9 0.94 18.43 -13.13
CA PRO A 9 -0.12 18.81 -14.07
C PRO A 9 -1.21 17.73 -14.14
N TRP A 10 -2.00 17.55 -13.08
CA TRP A 10 -3.11 16.60 -13.03
C TRP A 10 -4.16 16.80 -14.09
N ASN A 11 -4.33 18.04 -14.55
CA ASN A 11 -5.28 18.41 -15.59
C ASN A 11 -5.04 17.70 -16.93
N VAL A 12 -3.85 17.13 -17.15
CA VAL A 12 -3.57 16.34 -18.36
C VAL A 12 -4.46 15.11 -18.50
N PHE A 13 -4.97 14.59 -17.41
CA PHE A 13 -5.82 13.40 -17.42
C PHE A 13 -7.26 13.68 -17.86
N GLY A 14 -7.81 14.87 -17.59
CA GLY A 14 -9.18 15.21 -17.94
C GLY A 14 -9.49 15.03 -19.43
N PRO A 15 -8.73 15.63 -20.36
CA PRO A 15 -8.93 15.47 -21.79
C PRO A 15 -8.61 14.07 -22.32
N ASN A 16 -7.72 13.35 -21.62
CA ASN A 16 -7.17 12.07 -22.08
C ASN A 16 -7.92 10.86 -21.57
N LEU A 17 -8.77 11.03 -20.57
CA LEU A 17 -9.57 9.97 -19.98
C LEU A 17 -11.05 10.21 -20.27
N LYS A 18 -11.75 9.21 -20.77
CA LYS A 18 -13.19 9.27 -20.97
C LYS A 18 -13.89 8.27 -20.08
N PHE A 19 -14.92 8.73 -19.41
CA PHE A 19 -15.86 7.88 -18.71
C PHE A 19 -16.77 7.21 -19.76
N ARG A 20 -16.74 5.87 -19.82
CA ARG A 20 -17.58 5.10 -20.74
C ARG A 20 -18.46 4.12 -19.98
N THR A 21 -19.75 4.16 -20.24
CA THR A 21 -20.74 3.25 -19.67
C THR A 21 -20.93 1.97 -20.50
N ARG A 22 -20.51 1.97 -21.75
CA ARG A 22 -20.55 0.80 -22.64
C ARG A 22 -19.24 0.70 -23.38
N ILE A 23 -18.65 -0.49 -23.37
CA ILE A 23 -17.38 -0.77 -24.02
C ILE A 23 -17.60 -1.74 -25.16
N PRO A 24 -16.98 -1.51 -26.34
CA PRO A 24 -16.95 -2.48 -27.41
C PRO A 24 -16.21 -3.76 -27.03
N CYS A 25 -15.30 -3.69 -26.04
CA CYS A 25 -14.57 -4.84 -25.53
C CYS A 25 -15.49 -5.63 -24.59
N ALA A 26 -15.91 -6.82 -25.02
CA ALA A 26 -16.82 -7.70 -24.29
C ALA A 26 -16.33 -8.11 -22.88
N ASP A 27 -15.09 -7.81 -22.54
CA ASP A 27 -14.42 -8.29 -21.34
C ASP A 27 -14.24 -7.20 -20.26
N ASP A 28 -14.42 -5.92 -20.59
CA ASP A 28 -14.16 -4.83 -19.65
C ASP A 28 -15.48 -4.07 -19.37
N GLY A 29 -15.93 -4.08 -18.13
CA GLY A 29 -17.11 -3.33 -17.68
C GLY A 29 -16.97 -1.82 -17.80
N VAL A 30 -17.82 -1.07 -17.10
CA VAL A 30 -17.72 0.40 -17.01
C VAL A 30 -16.33 0.78 -16.53
N GLY A 31 -15.62 1.64 -17.26
CA GLY A 31 -14.27 2.02 -16.87
C GLY A 31 -13.81 3.30 -17.53
N LEU A 32 -12.82 3.93 -16.89
CA LEU A 32 -12.10 5.02 -17.50
C LEU A 32 -11.16 4.45 -18.57
N HIS A 33 -11.30 4.96 -19.80
CA HIS A 33 -10.41 4.63 -20.89
C HIS A 33 -9.41 5.72 -21.14
N PHE A 34 -8.15 5.33 -21.24
CA PHE A 34 -7.07 6.23 -21.59
C PHE A 34 -7.01 6.37 -23.09
N ARG A 35 -7.27 7.56 -23.59
CA ARG A 35 -7.13 7.89 -25.02
C ARG A 35 -5.88 8.73 -25.20
N PHE A 36 -4.93 8.24 -25.95
CA PHE A 36 -3.81 9.03 -26.43
C PHE A 36 -3.97 9.35 -27.90
N ARG A 37 -3.94 10.63 -28.21
CA ARG A 37 -3.60 11.08 -29.56
C ARG A 37 -2.08 11.17 -29.70
N PRO A 38 -1.49 11.08 -30.91
CA PRO A 38 -0.05 11.20 -31.10
C PRO A 38 0.60 12.43 -30.47
N THR A 39 -0.14 13.54 -30.37
CA THR A 39 0.29 14.77 -29.70
C THR A 39 0.27 14.70 -28.18
N GLN A 40 -0.45 13.75 -27.60
CA GLN A 40 -0.72 13.67 -26.15
C GLN A 40 0.32 12.83 -25.40
N GLY A 41 1.12 12.01 -26.09
CA GLY A 41 2.26 11.34 -25.48
C GLY A 41 3.25 12.32 -24.84
N LYS A 42 3.38 13.53 -25.40
CA LYS A 42 4.20 14.61 -24.81
C LYS A 42 3.66 15.15 -23.50
N GLU A 43 2.33 15.21 -23.34
CA GLU A 43 1.68 15.68 -22.10
C GLU A 43 1.89 14.68 -20.98
N LEU A 44 1.80 13.38 -21.27
CA LEU A 44 2.04 12.34 -20.27
C LEU A 44 3.52 12.27 -19.89
N THR A 45 4.43 12.40 -20.85
CA THR A 45 5.86 12.53 -20.57
C THR A 45 6.11 13.75 -19.67
N HIS A 46 5.47 14.89 -19.97
CA HIS A 46 5.54 16.07 -19.14
C HIS A 46 5.01 15.84 -17.72
N PHE A 47 3.90 15.11 -17.57
CA PHE A 47 3.37 14.70 -16.26
C PHE A 47 4.36 13.85 -15.47
N VAL A 48 4.92 12.82 -16.10
CA VAL A 48 5.90 11.91 -15.48
C VAL A 48 7.15 12.66 -15.06
N ASP A 49 7.64 13.56 -15.91
CA ASP A 49 8.81 14.41 -15.61
C ASP A 49 8.53 15.40 -14.47
N ALA A 50 7.34 16.02 -14.46
CA ALA A 50 6.94 16.94 -13.41
C ALA A 50 6.76 16.20 -12.08
N PHE A 51 6.13 15.03 -12.07
CA PHE A 51 5.96 14.20 -10.89
C PHE A 51 7.31 13.79 -10.31
N THR A 52 8.20 13.28 -11.15
CA THR A 52 9.56 12.88 -10.75
C THR A 52 10.35 14.04 -10.14
N ARG A 53 10.34 15.21 -10.78
CA ARG A 53 11.00 16.41 -10.22
C ARG A 53 10.46 16.80 -8.87
N ASN A 54 9.13 16.73 -8.68
CA ASN A 54 8.49 17.04 -7.40
C ASN A 54 8.91 16.06 -6.30
N ILE A 55 8.98 14.76 -6.58
CA ILE A 55 9.50 13.78 -5.62
C ILE A 55 10.93 14.15 -5.21
N HIS A 56 11.81 14.42 -6.17
CA HIS A 56 13.20 14.75 -5.88
C HIS A 56 13.31 16.03 -5.04
N GLN A 57 12.59 17.10 -5.38
CA GLN A 57 12.61 18.35 -4.60
C GLN A 57 12.07 18.18 -3.18
N HIS A 58 11.01 17.39 -3.02
CA HIS A 58 10.45 17.10 -1.69
C HIS A 58 11.37 16.16 -0.89
N ALA A 59 12.07 15.22 -1.55
CA ALA A 59 13.06 14.38 -0.91
C ALA A 59 14.26 15.20 -0.41
N ASP A 60 14.73 16.16 -1.19
CA ASP A 60 15.79 17.10 -0.77
C ASP A 60 15.32 17.87 0.49
N SER A 61 14.11 18.43 0.44
CA SER A 61 13.52 19.16 1.57
C SER A 61 13.30 18.26 2.81
N GLU A 62 12.93 17.01 2.62
CA GLU A 62 12.76 16.04 3.72
C GLU A 62 14.11 15.68 4.33
N ARG A 63 15.14 15.41 3.47
CA ARG A 63 16.49 15.04 3.90
C ARG A 63 17.14 16.12 4.76
N HIS A 64 16.97 17.39 4.41
CA HIS A 64 17.52 18.54 5.16
C HIS A 64 17.01 18.70 6.60
N LYS A 65 15.98 17.96 6.99
CA LYS A 65 15.46 17.95 8.37
C LYS A 65 16.33 17.11 9.32
N TYR A 66 17.25 16.33 8.78
CA TYR A 66 18.06 15.35 9.51
C TYR A 66 19.54 15.71 9.38
N PRO A 67 20.40 15.27 10.32
CA PRO A 67 21.84 15.48 10.23
C PRO A 67 22.44 15.01 8.91
N GLU A 68 23.47 15.70 8.42
CA GLU A 68 24.17 15.33 7.18
C GLU A 68 24.90 13.99 7.31
N ALA A 69 25.47 13.72 8.49
CA ALA A 69 26.14 12.48 8.78
C ALA A 69 25.54 11.83 10.04
N HIS A 70 25.44 10.53 10.02
CA HIS A 70 25.06 9.72 11.17
C HIS A 70 26.29 8.94 11.65
N GLU A 71 26.41 8.79 12.97
CA GLU A 71 27.42 7.88 13.53
C GLU A 71 27.18 6.48 12.99
N THR A 72 28.23 5.86 12.50
CA THR A 72 28.18 4.49 12.03
C THR A 72 27.84 3.57 13.20
N LEU A 73 26.75 2.84 13.07
CA LEU A 73 26.37 1.85 14.06
C LEU A 73 27.43 0.74 14.08
N ASN A 74 27.90 0.36 15.25
CA ASN A 74 28.72 -0.83 15.38
C ASN A 74 27.85 -2.09 15.18
N SER A 75 28.49 -3.24 14.91
CA SER A 75 27.76 -4.51 14.65
C SER A 75 26.82 -4.93 15.78
N ASP A 76 27.04 -4.44 16.99
CA ASP A 76 26.22 -4.66 18.19
C ASP A 76 25.25 -3.51 18.47
N GLY A 77 25.29 -2.45 17.67
CA GLY A 77 24.44 -1.28 17.81
C GLY A 77 22.97 -1.63 17.65
N ILE A 78 22.12 -1.06 18.52
CA ILE A 78 20.68 -1.13 18.37
C ILE A 78 20.24 0.04 17.55
N ALA A 79 19.62 -0.23 16.41
CA ALA A 79 19.06 0.82 15.56
C ALA A 79 17.79 1.46 16.16
N LEU A 80 17.03 0.73 16.99
CA LEU A 80 15.77 1.18 17.56
C LEU A 80 15.89 1.44 19.05
N ASP A 81 15.64 2.67 19.46
CA ASP A 81 15.45 3.05 20.85
C ASP A 81 14.03 2.67 21.36
N ASP A 82 13.82 2.82 22.68
CA ASP A 82 12.54 2.47 23.31
C ASP A 82 11.39 3.34 22.88
N ARG A 83 11.62 4.62 22.56
CA ARG A 83 10.62 5.54 22.11
C ARG A 83 10.07 5.11 20.75
N VAL A 84 10.96 4.82 19.82
CA VAL A 84 10.63 4.35 18.48
C VAL A 84 9.94 2.99 18.55
N ALA A 85 10.50 2.05 19.33
CA ALA A 85 9.93 0.72 19.51
C ALA A 85 8.49 0.79 20.04
N ARG A 86 8.20 1.63 21.04
CA ARG A 86 6.83 1.83 21.55
C ARG A 86 5.90 2.44 20.51
N LYS A 87 6.38 3.39 19.71
CA LYS A 87 5.58 4.04 18.68
C LYS A 87 5.12 3.06 17.59
N ILE A 88 6.00 2.18 17.15
CA ILE A 88 5.66 1.19 16.10
C ILE A 88 5.02 -0.09 16.66
N ALA A 89 5.11 -0.33 17.97
CA ALA A 89 4.60 -1.53 18.64
C ALA A 89 3.16 -1.91 18.25
N PRO A 90 2.19 -0.96 18.19
CA PRO A 90 0.83 -1.30 17.80
C PRO A 90 0.73 -1.93 16.41
N ALA A 91 1.46 -1.38 15.43
CA ALA A 91 1.47 -1.91 14.07
C ALA A 91 2.16 -3.28 14.00
N VAL A 92 3.28 -3.44 14.71
CA VAL A 92 4.03 -4.70 14.75
C VAL A 92 3.20 -5.81 15.44
N ARG A 93 2.51 -5.51 16.54
CA ARG A 93 1.63 -6.49 17.22
C ARG A 93 0.49 -6.94 16.32
N LEU A 94 -0.18 -5.99 15.66
CA LEU A 94 -1.25 -6.30 14.72
C LEU A 94 -0.75 -7.18 13.59
N TRP A 95 0.36 -6.82 12.96
CA TRP A 95 0.96 -7.60 11.90
C TRP A 95 1.33 -9.02 12.35
N ARG A 96 1.91 -9.18 13.55
CA ARG A 96 2.24 -10.51 14.10
C ARG A 96 1.00 -11.35 14.37
N SER A 97 -0.05 -10.76 14.93
CA SER A 97 -1.30 -11.48 15.17
C SER A 97 -1.92 -11.99 13.86
N GLU A 98 -1.77 -11.21 12.81
CA GLU A 98 -2.26 -11.54 11.47
C GLU A 98 -1.40 -12.60 10.75
N ARG A 99 -0.14 -12.78 11.15
CA ARG A 99 0.83 -13.72 10.52
C ARG A 99 1.19 -14.92 11.40
N ARG A 100 0.51 -15.10 12.49
CA ARG A 100 0.79 -16.18 13.45
C ARG A 100 0.80 -17.58 12.81
N ASP A 101 -0.07 -17.80 11.85
CA ASP A 101 -0.16 -19.03 11.06
C ASP A 101 1.07 -19.31 10.18
N LYS A 102 1.78 -18.28 9.73
CA LYS A 102 2.94 -18.41 8.84
C LYS A 102 4.29 -18.30 9.55
N LEU A 103 4.35 -17.46 10.56
CA LEU A 103 5.59 -17.25 11.33
C LEU A 103 5.75 -18.27 12.46
N GLY A 104 4.77 -19.16 12.65
CA GLY A 104 4.62 -19.99 13.83
C GLY A 104 4.31 -19.13 15.06
N GLU A 105 4.15 -19.74 16.20
CA GLU A 105 4.28 -19.00 17.46
C GLU A 105 5.70 -18.43 17.45
N VAL A 106 5.82 -17.17 17.05
CA VAL A 106 7.05 -16.43 17.30
C VAL A 106 7.18 -16.48 18.80
N ASP A 107 8.08 -17.34 19.27
CA ASP A 107 8.30 -17.55 20.67
C ASP A 107 8.52 -16.16 21.25
N GLU A 108 7.55 -15.64 21.99
CA GLU A 108 7.63 -14.31 22.61
C GLU A 108 8.77 -14.28 23.63
N ARG A 109 9.35 -15.47 23.87
CA ARG A 109 10.51 -15.66 24.69
C ARG A 109 11.76 -15.26 23.87
N PRO A 110 12.56 -14.33 24.39
CA PRO A 110 13.86 -14.07 23.81
C PRO A 110 14.66 -15.38 23.84
N THR A 111 14.82 -15.99 22.65
CA THR A 111 15.76 -17.09 22.51
C THR A 111 17.15 -16.54 22.86
N ASN A 112 17.61 -16.79 24.08
CA ASN A 112 18.97 -16.55 24.57
C ASN A 112 19.52 -15.11 24.60
N GLY A 113 18.71 -14.09 24.37
CA GLY A 113 19.12 -12.70 24.51
C GLY A 113 18.35 -12.01 25.63
N VAL A 114 18.97 -11.76 26.75
CA VAL A 114 18.43 -10.89 27.80
C VAL A 114 18.12 -9.54 27.16
N CYS A 115 16.85 -9.13 27.18
CA CYS A 115 16.50 -7.79 26.78
C CYS A 115 17.20 -6.84 27.78
N ARG A 116 18.00 -5.89 27.28
CA ARG A 116 18.80 -4.96 28.11
C ARG A 116 17.95 -4.11 29.07
N HIS A 117 16.63 -4.19 28.99
CA HIS A 117 15.69 -3.45 29.85
C HIS A 117 15.10 -4.28 30.98
N SER A 118 15.27 -5.57 31.00
CA SER A 118 14.73 -6.45 32.02
C SER A 118 15.85 -7.00 32.89
N GLU A 119 15.60 -7.06 34.17
CA GLU A 119 16.42 -7.87 35.07
C GLU A 119 16.51 -9.31 34.53
N PRO A 120 17.59 -10.05 34.81
CA PRO A 120 17.83 -11.37 34.25
C PRO A 120 16.68 -12.38 34.42
N ASP A 121 15.84 -12.20 35.44
CA ASP A 121 14.71 -13.06 35.79
C ASP A 121 13.35 -12.52 35.36
N GLU A 122 13.25 -11.30 34.84
CA GLU A 122 11.99 -10.72 34.36
C GLU A 122 11.74 -11.07 32.89
N LYS A 123 10.54 -11.62 32.60
CA LYS A 123 10.09 -11.80 31.22
C LYS A 123 9.97 -10.46 30.51
N CYS A 124 10.81 -10.22 29.53
CA CYS A 124 10.71 -9.01 28.71
C CYS A 124 9.33 -8.92 28.06
N ARG A 125 8.60 -7.85 28.35
CA ARG A 125 7.33 -7.49 27.72
C ARG A 125 7.50 -6.55 26.52
N CYS A 126 8.72 -6.44 26.01
CA CYS A 126 9.00 -5.59 24.87
C CYS A 126 8.23 -6.06 23.62
N PRO A 127 7.48 -5.17 22.95
CA PRO A 127 6.76 -5.52 21.73
C PRO A 127 7.70 -5.87 20.56
N LEU A 128 8.95 -5.41 20.64
CA LEU A 128 10.05 -5.75 19.74
C LEU A 128 11.22 -6.28 20.57
N PRO A 129 11.49 -7.59 20.53
CA PRO A 129 12.66 -8.18 21.16
C PRO A 129 13.98 -7.57 20.69
N TYR A 130 15.00 -7.65 21.53
CA TYR A 130 16.30 -7.04 21.27
C TYR A 130 16.91 -7.44 19.91
N ASN A 131 16.89 -8.73 19.58
CA ASN A 131 17.39 -9.24 18.30
C ASN A 131 16.69 -8.61 17.08
N GLN A 132 15.38 -8.35 17.20
CA GLN A 132 14.59 -7.71 16.12
C GLN A 132 14.83 -6.22 16.00
N ARG A 133 15.22 -5.55 17.06
CA ARG A 133 15.61 -4.13 17.02
C ARG A 133 16.94 -3.91 16.31
N ARG A 134 17.83 -4.92 16.34
CA ARG A 134 19.14 -4.88 15.66
C ARG A 134 19.04 -5.08 14.17
N THR A 135 17.98 -5.74 13.71
CA THR A 135 17.87 -6.14 12.33
C THR A 135 17.03 -5.15 11.53
N GLY A 136 17.67 -4.38 10.69
CA GLY A 136 17.03 -3.79 9.53
C GLY A 136 17.17 -4.75 8.36
N SER A 137 16.26 -4.70 7.39
CA SER A 137 16.34 -5.49 6.16
C SER A 137 17.68 -5.32 5.43
N PHE A 138 18.34 -4.21 5.66
CA PHE A 138 19.62 -3.86 5.04
C PHE A 138 20.82 -4.62 5.59
N LEU A 139 20.70 -5.19 6.78
CA LEU A 139 21.80 -5.94 7.44
C LEU A 139 21.82 -7.42 7.05
N HIS A 140 20.84 -7.86 6.26
CA HIS A 140 20.71 -9.23 5.80
C HIS A 140 20.64 -9.28 4.28
N ASN A 141 21.41 -10.17 3.68
CA ASN A 141 21.32 -10.42 2.26
C ASN A 141 20.07 -11.28 1.96
N TYR A 142 19.30 -10.83 1.00
CA TYR A 142 18.20 -11.64 0.47
C TYR A 142 18.76 -12.79 -0.37
N ARG A 143 18.21 -13.99 -0.17
CA ARG A 143 18.46 -15.15 -1.03
C ARG A 143 17.14 -15.65 -1.56
N LEU A 144 17.08 -15.89 -2.86
CA LEU A 144 15.92 -16.53 -3.47
C LEU A 144 15.76 -17.92 -2.84
N SER A 145 14.55 -18.25 -2.38
CA SER A 145 14.23 -19.53 -1.78
C SER A 145 13.06 -20.20 -2.51
N ASP A 146 12.89 -21.49 -2.29
CA ASP A 146 11.66 -22.18 -2.64
C ASP A 146 10.49 -21.58 -1.83
N CYS A 147 9.31 -21.45 -2.45
CA CYS A 147 8.17 -20.71 -1.89
C CYS A 147 7.81 -21.09 -0.46
N TYR A 148 7.84 -22.38 -0.13
CA TYR A 148 7.46 -22.89 1.19
C TYR A 148 8.55 -22.77 2.24
N ARG A 149 9.81 -22.56 1.85
CA ARG A 149 10.94 -22.40 2.77
C ARG A 149 11.29 -20.95 3.03
N PHE A 150 10.72 -20.02 2.28
CA PHE A 150 11.09 -18.60 2.36
C PHE A 150 11.09 -18.06 3.80
N PHE A 151 10.03 -18.33 4.56
CA PHE A 151 9.89 -17.81 5.91
C PHE A 151 10.80 -18.48 6.93
N ASP A 152 11.15 -19.75 6.71
CA ASP A 152 12.06 -20.49 7.58
C ASP A 152 13.50 -20.05 7.33
N ASP A 153 13.91 -19.98 6.05
CA ASP A 153 15.29 -19.68 5.65
C ASP A 153 15.68 -18.20 5.83
N GLN A 154 14.71 -17.29 5.76
CA GLN A 154 14.94 -15.85 5.72
C GLN A 154 14.12 -15.06 6.75
N LYS A 155 13.68 -15.71 7.81
CA LYS A 155 12.79 -15.15 8.83
C LYS A 155 13.26 -13.81 9.39
N ASP A 156 14.52 -13.71 9.78
CA ASP A 156 15.07 -12.51 10.39
C ASP A 156 15.16 -11.35 9.40
N GLY A 157 15.57 -11.62 8.17
CA GLY A 157 15.59 -10.62 7.11
C GLY A 157 14.19 -10.13 6.75
N TYR A 158 13.23 -11.04 6.69
CA TYR A 158 11.83 -10.70 6.43
C TYR A 158 11.24 -9.83 7.55
N ILE A 159 11.45 -10.22 8.82
CA ILE A 159 11.02 -9.43 9.97
C ILE A 159 11.69 -8.05 9.95
N GLY A 160 12.99 -7.99 9.66
CA GLY A 160 13.72 -6.73 9.54
C GLY A 160 13.15 -5.82 8.45
N LEU A 161 12.79 -6.38 7.28
CA LEU A 161 12.15 -5.65 6.19
C LEU A 161 10.80 -5.07 6.61
N GLU A 162 9.97 -5.84 7.29
CA GLU A 162 8.67 -5.38 7.76
C GLU A 162 8.79 -4.30 8.84
N VAL A 163 9.74 -4.42 9.74
CA VAL A 163 10.07 -3.37 10.72
C VAL A 163 10.52 -2.10 10.00
N PHE A 164 11.38 -2.22 9.00
CA PHE A 164 11.85 -1.09 8.19
C PHE A 164 10.68 -0.38 7.48
N LYS A 165 9.80 -1.11 6.82
CA LYS A 165 8.58 -0.56 6.19
C LYS A 165 7.70 0.18 7.21
N THR A 166 7.57 -0.38 8.42
CA THR A 166 6.82 0.26 9.51
C THR A 166 7.45 1.59 9.91
N LEU A 167 8.78 1.63 10.10
CA LEU A 167 9.50 2.86 10.43
C LEU A 167 9.29 3.93 9.37
N LEU A 168 9.40 3.57 8.10
CA LEU A 168 9.19 4.49 6.98
C LEU A 168 7.77 5.05 6.96
N MET A 169 6.77 4.19 7.10
CA MET A 169 5.35 4.60 7.14
C MET A 169 5.04 5.49 8.35
N HIS A 170 5.67 5.24 9.51
CA HIS A 170 5.50 6.08 10.70
C HIS A 170 6.41 7.31 10.73
N GLY A 171 7.30 7.47 9.75
CA GLY A 171 8.17 8.63 9.61
C GLY A 171 9.34 8.70 10.58
N GLU A 172 9.80 7.55 11.06
CA GLU A 172 10.98 7.42 11.91
C GLU A 172 12.27 7.49 11.08
N MET A 173 12.42 8.61 10.34
CA MET A 173 13.47 8.77 9.36
C MET A 173 14.86 8.87 9.99
N ASP A 174 15.02 9.52 11.15
CA ASP A 174 16.31 9.57 11.85
C ASP A 174 16.84 8.16 12.14
N THR A 175 15.97 7.27 12.62
CA THR A 175 16.31 5.87 12.85
C THR A 175 16.67 5.15 11.55
N LEU A 176 15.91 5.38 10.48
CA LEU A 176 16.17 4.77 9.18
C LEU A 176 17.51 5.21 8.59
N LEU A 177 17.81 6.51 8.69
CA LEU A 177 19.07 7.06 8.18
C LEU A 177 20.27 6.51 8.97
N LYS A 178 20.14 6.30 10.28
CA LYS A 178 21.15 5.60 11.08
C LYS A 178 21.34 4.15 10.64
N ILE A 179 20.25 3.43 10.32
CA ILE A 179 20.35 2.09 9.74
C ILE A 179 21.08 2.13 8.40
N CYS A 180 20.73 3.07 7.52
CA CYS A 180 21.37 3.22 6.21
C CYS A 180 22.86 3.57 6.29
N ALA A 181 23.31 4.19 7.38
CA ALA A 181 24.74 4.48 7.62
C ALA A 181 25.56 3.25 8.00
N HIS A 182 24.94 2.09 8.24
CA HIS A 182 25.66 0.87 8.56
C HIS A 182 26.45 0.32 7.34
N PRO A 183 27.72 -0.07 7.49
CA PRO A 183 28.58 -0.44 6.36
C PRO A 183 28.10 -1.69 5.60
N ASP A 184 27.43 -2.61 6.29
CA ASP A 184 26.97 -3.89 5.73
C ASP A 184 25.52 -3.86 5.25
N VAL A 185 25.00 -2.67 4.93
CA VAL A 185 23.61 -2.51 4.47
C VAL A 185 23.39 -3.21 3.12
N GLY A 186 22.56 -4.23 3.11
CA GLY A 186 22.19 -5.00 1.92
C GLY A 186 20.86 -4.60 1.28
N PHE A 187 20.48 -3.30 1.33
CA PHE A 187 19.16 -2.83 0.91
C PHE A 187 18.82 -3.18 -0.55
N SER A 188 19.78 -3.10 -1.45
CA SER A 188 19.57 -3.41 -2.86
C SER A 188 19.08 -4.84 -3.09
N SER A 189 19.51 -5.79 -2.28
CA SER A 189 19.07 -7.19 -2.37
C SER A 189 17.59 -7.34 -1.98
N TRP A 190 17.12 -6.58 -1.00
CA TRP A 190 15.72 -6.58 -0.56
C TRP A 190 14.82 -5.74 -1.44
N TRP A 191 15.34 -4.65 -1.99
CA TRP A 191 14.60 -3.81 -2.93
C TRP A 191 14.12 -4.58 -4.16
N ASN A 192 14.99 -5.45 -4.67
CA ASN A 192 14.70 -6.28 -5.84
C ASN A 192 14.24 -7.70 -5.46
N ALA A 193 13.97 -7.95 -4.16
CA ALA A 193 13.62 -9.27 -3.68
C ALA A 193 12.23 -9.70 -4.18
N GLN A 194 12.16 -10.92 -4.67
CA GLN A 194 10.92 -11.60 -5.06
C GLN A 194 10.70 -12.81 -4.18
N LEU A 195 9.45 -13.09 -3.81
CA LEU A 195 9.13 -14.21 -2.93
C LEU A 195 9.61 -15.55 -3.51
N CYS A 196 9.31 -15.80 -4.78
CA CYS A 196 9.83 -16.94 -5.54
C CYS A 196 9.62 -16.70 -7.04
N LEU A 197 10.27 -17.54 -7.88
CA LEU A 197 10.11 -17.48 -9.32
C LEU A 197 8.70 -17.87 -9.81
N CYS A 198 8.00 -18.73 -9.06
CA CYS A 198 6.64 -19.16 -9.41
C CYS A 198 5.57 -18.12 -9.04
N ASN A 199 5.89 -17.23 -8.11
CA ASN A 199 5.03 -16.14 -7.66
C ASN A 199 5.89 -14.90 -7.39
N PRO A 200 6.31 -14.21 -8.46
CA PRO A 200 7.19 -13.05 -8.34
C PRO A 200 6.42 -11.89 -7.67
N GLN A 201 6.70 -11.66 -6.41
CA GLN A 201 6.17 -10.56 -5.62
C GLN A 201 7.33 -9.73 -5.11
N ASP A 202 7.27 -8.44 -5.37
CA ASP A 202 8.30 -7.50 -4.96
C ASP A 202 8.17 -7.19 -3.48
N LEU A 203 8.93 -7.89 -2.65
CA LEU A 203 8.90 -7.71 -1.20
C LEU A 203 9.41 -6.33 -0.76
N GLY A 204 10.36 -5.78 -1.49
CA GLY A 204 10.99 -4.49 -1.17
C GLY A 204 10.21 -3.27 -1.64
N ARG A 205 9.38 -3.39 -2.70
CA ARG A 205 8.73 -2.26 -3.38
C ARG A 205 7.21 -2.19 -3.21
N ASP A 206 6.58 -3.24 -2.69
CA ASP A 206 5.13 -3.35 -2.62
C ASP A 206 4.46 -2.13 -1.96
N TYR A 207 4.98 -1.68 -0.80
CA TYR A 207 4.45 -0.53 -0.07
C TYR A 207 4.54 0.78 -0.86
N LEU A 208 5.60 0.92 -1.67
CA LEU A 208 5.81 2.09 -2.54
C LEU A 208 4.81 2.11 -3.69
N GLU A 209 4.64 0.97 -4.37
CA GLU A 209 3.72 0.85 -5.50
C GLU A 209 2.27 1.04 -5.06
N TYR A 210 1.89 0.53 -3.88
CA TYR A 210 0.53 0.74 -3.36
C TYR A 210 0.27 2.20 -3.01
N ALA A 211 1.22 2.87 -2.39
CA ALA A 211 1.10 4.30 -2.12
C ALA A 211 1.01 5.11 -3.42
N LEU A 212 1.80 4.74 -4.44
CA LEU A 212 1.77 5.38 -5.76
C LEU A 212 0.43 5.17 -6.46
N ASP A 213 -0.05 3.93 -6.55
CA ASP A 213 -1.31 3.60 -7.21
C ASP A 213 -2.49 4.34 -6.57
N ALA A 214 -2.58 4.32 -5.23
CA ALA A 214 -3.63 5.03 -4.51
C ALA A 214 -3.55 6.56 -4.70
N TYR A 215 -2.35 7.12 -4.64
CA TYR A 215 -2.12 8.54 -4.83
C TYR A 215 -2.51 8.99 -6.25
N LEU A 216 -2.13 8.23 -7.27
CA LEU A 216 -2.47 8.52 -8.66
C LEU A 216 -3.99 8.49 -8.89
N VAL A 217 -4.64 7.38 -8.53
CA VAL A 217 -6.07 7.19 -8.82
C VAL A 217 -6.93 8.23 -8.13
N LEU A 218 -6.71 8.48 -6.84
CA LEU A 218 -7.52 9.46 -6.11
C LEU A 218 -7.32 10.89 -6.62
N ASN A 219 -6.08 11.28 -6.95
CA ASN A 219 -5.83 12.61 -7.50
C ASN A 219 -6.37 12.76 -8.92
N ILE A 220 -6.36 11.73 -9.75
CA ILE A 220 -7.00 11.75 -11.07
C ILE A 220 -8.49 12.05 -10.94
N PHE A 221 -9.21 11.34 -10.04
CA PHE A 221 -10.62 11.62 -9.82
C PHE A 221 -10.88 13.01 -9.26
N LEU A 222 -10.11 13.42 -8.25
CA LEU A 222 -10.24 14.75 -7.64
C LEU A 222 -10.06 15.88 -8.65
N SER A 223 -9.10 15.73 -9.55
CA SER A 223 -8.67 16.82 -10.43
C SER A 223 -9.39 16.83 -11.78
N SER A 224 -9.88 15.68 -12.25
CA SER A 224 -10.33 15.53 -13.63
C SER A 224 -11.81 15.13 -13.77
N PHE A 225 -12.44 14.61 -12.71
CA PHE A 225 -13.81 14.08 -12.79
C PHE A 225 -14.67 14.49 -11.58
N PRO A 226 -14.88 15.79 -11.34
CA PRO A 226 -15.67 16.26 -10.20
C PRO A 226 -17.11 15.73 -10.21
N GLU A 227 -17.71 15.54 -11.38
CA GLU A 227 -19.05 14.99 -11.55
C GLU A 227 -19.19 13.55 -11.07
N SER A 228 -18.09 12.78 -11.05
CA SER A 228 -18.12 11.37 -10.67
C SER A 228 -18.16 11.14 -9.15
N TRP A 229 -17.89 12.17 -8.37
CA TRP A 229 -17.93 12.12 -6.91
C TRP A 229 -18.83 13.18 -6.27
N ALA A 230 -19.53 13.96 -7.10
CA ALA A 230 -20.55 14.91 -6.61
C ALA A 230 -21.63 14.18 -5.78
N PRO A 231 -22.23 14.84 -4.79
CA PRO A 231 -23.26 14.22 -3.93
C PRO A 231 -24.48 13.72 -4.70
N ASP A 232 -24.80 14.37 -5.81
CA ASP A 232 -25.93 14.11 -6.69
C ASP A 232 -25.56 13.27 -7.93
N ARG A 233 -24.36 12.66 -7.93
CA ARG A 233 -23.88 11.84 -9.04
C ARG A 233 -24.82 10.70 -9.35
N SER A 234 -25.03 10.42 -10.63
CA SER A 234 -25.79 9.25 -11.06
C SER A 234 -25.00 7.96 -10.79
N SER A 235 -25.71 6.86 -10.55
CA SER A 235 -25.08 5.54 -10.35
C SER A 235 -24.13 5.16 -11.49
N ASP A 236 -24.45 5.56 -12.73
CA ASP A 236 -23.63 5.22 -13.89
C ASP A 236 -22.34 6.06 -14.01
N GLN A 237 -22.28 7.18 -13.30
CA GLN A 237 -21.11 8.06 -13.26
C GLN A 237 -20.32 7.95 -11.97
N ASP A 238 -20.71 7.07 -11.05
CA ASP A 238 -19.99 6.89 -9.79
C ASP A 238 -18.57 6.35 -10.04
N TYR A 239 -17.56 7.10 -9.59
CA TYR A 239 -16.15 6.74 -9.74
C TYR A 239 -15.83 5.36 -9.15
N ARG A 240 -16.57 4.92 -8.12
CA ARG A 240 -16.37 3.63 -7.45
C ARG A 240 -16.72 2.43 -8.34
N ARG A 241 -17.53 2.63 -9.36
CA ARG A 241 -17.85 1.62 -10.39
C ARG A 241 -16.77 1.47 -11.44
N THR A 242 -15.82 2.39 -11.50
CA THR A 242 -14.77 2.33 -12.53
C THR A 242 -13.80 1.21 -12.30
N ARG A 243 -13.30 0.63 -13.41
CA ARG A 243 -12.25 -0.40 -13.36
C ARG A 243 -11.01 0.09 -12.61
N ILE A 244 -10.58 1.31 -12.88
CA ILE A 244 -9.39 1.89 -12.25
C ILE A 244 -9.53 1.97 -10.73
N TYR A 245 -10.67 2.40 -10.21
CA TYR A 245 -10.89 2.51 -8.78
C TYR A 245 -10.95 1.13 -8.11
N GLN A 246 -11.76 0.21 -8.64
CA GLN A 246 -11.91 -1.14 -8.08
C GLN A 246 -10.59 -1.92 -8.15
N MET A 247 -9.86 -1.82 -9.26
CA MET A 247 -8.55 -2.45 -9.40
C MET A 247 -7.53 -1.87 -8.41
N MET A 248 -7.52 -0.55 -8.23
CA MET A 248 -6.66 0.09 -7.23
C MET A 248 -7.00 -0.40 -5.83
N VAL A 249 -8.27 -0.35 -5.40
CA VAL A 249 -8.69 -0.82 -4.07
C VAL A 249 -8.29 -2.28 -3.85
N PHE A 250 -8.59 -3.16 -4.81
CA PHE A 250 -8.18 -4.55 -4.74
C PHE A 250 -6.67 -4.67 -4.52
N ARG A 251 -5.88 -4.01 -5.36
CA ARG A 251 -4.43 -4.15 -5.38
C ARG A 251 -3.77 -3.68 -4.08
N VAL A 252 -4.21 -2.53 -3.56
CA VAL A 252 -3.60 -1.96 -2.35
C VAL A 252 -4.11 -2.58 -1.04
N THR A 253 -5.13 -3.44 -1.11
CA THR A 253 -5.74 -4.04 0.09
C THR A 253 -5.67 -5.56 0.15
N ILE A 254 -5.27 -6.23 -0.95
CA ILE A 254 -5.13 -7.70 -0.97
C ILE A 254 -3.96 -8.15 -0.08
N THR A 255 -4.21 -9.15 0.76
CA THR A 255 -3.20 -9.65 1.72
C THR A 255 -2.64 -11.02 1.34
N LYS A 256 -3.20 -11.69 0.33
CA LYS A 256 -2.74 -13.03 -0.08
C LYS A 256 -1.32 -13.02 -0.63
N GLN A 257 -0.94 -11.95 -1.28
CA GLN A 257 0.25 -11.86 -2.10
C GLN A 257 1.25 -10.80 -1.60
N ALA A 258 0.82 -9.89 -0.75
CA ALA A 258 1.63 -8.77 -0.32
C ALA A 258 2.05 -8.90 1.14
N SER A 259 3.03 -8.09 1.49
CA SER A 259 3.28 -7.76 2.88
C SER A 259 2.02 -7.18 3.49
N GLU A 260 1.50 -7.82 4.54
CA GLU A 260 0.28 -7.34 5.19
C GLU A 260 0.45 -5.96 5.80
N LEU A 261 1.68 -5.64 6.21
CA LEU A 261 2.00 -4.33 6.71
C LEU A 261 1.87 -3.25 5.64
N ALA A 262 2.33 -3.51 4.43
CA ALA A 262 2.23 -2.58 3.31
C ALA A 262 0.77 -2.25 2.96
N THR A 263 -0.14 -3.20 3.13
CA THR A 263 -1.57 -3.02 2.85
C THR A 263 -2.36 -2.41 4.01
N HIS A 264 -1.84 -2.48 5.25
CA HIS A 264 -2.59 -2.10 6.45
C HIS A 264 -3.12 -0.66 6.43
N PRO A 265 -2.33 0.39 6.12
CA PRO A 265 -2.84 1.77 6.06
C PRO A 265 -3.93 1.96 4.99
N HIS A 266 -3.79 1.25 3.87
CA HIS A 266 -4.77 1.28 2.79
C HIS A 266 -6.06 0.59 3.20
N ARG A 267 -5.98 -0.60 3.80
CA ARG A 267 -7.16 -1.31 4.33
C ARG A 267 -7.92 -0.47 5.35
N GLN A 268 -7.21 0.20 6.26
CA GLN A 268 -7.83 1.12 7.24
C GLN A 268 -8.55 2.28 6.57
N PHE A 269 -7.94 2.87 5.55
CA PHE A 269 -8.54 4.00 4.87
C PHE A 269 -9.77 3.60 4.05
N PHE A 270 -9.67 2.54 3.24
CA PHE A 270 -10.78 2.07 2.40
C PHE A 270 -11.83 1.26 3.17
N GLY A 271 -11.59 0.90 4.42
CA GLY A 271 -12.50 0.06 5.21
C GLY A 271 -12.60 -1.36 4.67
N ILE A 272 -11.49 -1.96 4.26
CA ILE A 272 -11.40 -3.31 3.71
C ILE A 272 -10.85 -4.26 4.76
N ALA A 273 -11.58 -5.33 5.06
CA ALA A 273 -11.18 -6.33 6.01
C ALA A 273 -9.96 -7.13 5.52
N ARG A 274 -9.19 -7.67 6.48
CA ARG A 274 -8.11 -8.60 6.15
C ARG A 274 -8.67 -9.81 5.40
N GLY A 275 -8.02 -10.15 4.30
CA GLY A 275 -8.39 -11.34 3.53
C GLY A 275 -9.66 -11.21 2.70
N GLN A 276 -10.32 -10.05 2.71
CA GLN A 276 -11.56 -9.83 1.96
C GLN A 276 -11.44 -10.25 0.49
N PHE A 277 -10.29 -10.00 -0.14
CA PHE A 277 -10.07 -10.38 -1.54
C PHE A 277 -9.20 -11.63 -1.72
N ASN A 278 -8.77 -12.30 -0.64
CA ASN A 278 -7.85 -13.43 -0.72
C ASN A 278 -8.47 -14.71 -1.31
N SER A 279 -9.78 -14.88 -1.19
CA SER A 279 -10.51 -16.02 -1.75
C SER A 279 -10.94 -15.81 -3.20
N TYR A 280 -10.53 -14.71 -3.79
CA TYR A 280 -10.82 -14.40 -5.18
C TYR A 280 -10.16 -15.43 -6.10
N SER A 281 -10.85 -16.52 -6.35
CA SER A 281 -10.56 -17.45 -7.43
C SER A 281 -11.25 -16.86 -8.66
N GLY A 282 -10.54 -16.11 -9.48
CA GLY A 282 -11.01 -15.33 -10.59
C GLY A 282 -12.44 -15.63 -11.06
N PHE A 283 -13.23 -14.62 -11.21
CA PHE A 283 -14.57 -14.73 -11.78
C PHE A 283 -14.46 -15.57 -13.07
N LYS A 284 -15.01 -16.76 -13.05
CA LYS A 284 -15.05 -17.61 -14.25
C LYS A 284 -15.98 -16.90 -15.22
N CYS A 285 -15.43 -16.00 -16.02
CA CYS A 285 -16.19 -15.46 -17.15
C CYS A 285 -16.65 -16.67 -17.99
N PRO A 286 -17.95 -16.86 -18.19
CA PRO A 286 -18.47 -17.96 -19.01
C PRO A 286 -17.86 -18.00 -20.41
N MET A 287 -17.33 -16.86 -20.89
CA MET A 287 -16.64 -16.73 -22.16
C MET A 287 -15.16 -17.13 -22.13
N ALA A 288 -14.52 -17.10 -20.95
CA ALA A 288 -13.10 -17.46 -20.81
C ALA A 288 -12.83 -18.96 -20.94
N SER A 289 -13.85 -19.81 -20.72
CA SER A 289 -13.74 -21.26 -20.91
C SER A 289 -13.46 -21.68 -22.37
N LYS A 290 -13.66 -20.81 -23.34
CA LYS A 290 -13.43 -21.05 -24.77
C LYS A 290 -12.07 -20.59 -25.28
N ARG A 291 -11.26 -19.90 -24.46
CA ARG A 291 -9.95 -19.39 -24.86
C ARG A 291 -8.86 -19.87 -23.91
N LYS A 292 -8.03 -20.79 -24.42
CA LYS A 292 -6.77 -21.22 -23.80
C LYS A 292 -5.65 -20.17 -23.99
N ASP A 293 -5.94 -18.90 -23.82
CA ASP A 293 -4.91 -17.87 -23.98
C ASP A 293 -4.08 -17.75 -22.70
N LYS A 294 -2.78 -17.91 -22.86
CA LYS A 294 -1.75 -17.90 -21.81
C LYS A 294 -1.64 -16.58 -21.01
N PHE A 295 -2.48 -15.60 -21.27
CA PHE A 295 -2.60 -14.33 -20.54
C PHE A 295 -3.84 -14.22 -19.66
N SER A 296 -4.45 -15.35 -19.29
CA SER A 296 -5.70 -15.40 -18.52
C SER A 296 -5.59 -15.01 -17.04
N GLY A 297 -4.60 -14.22 -16.66
CA GLY A 297 -4.44 -13.77 -15.27
C GLY A 297 -5.46 -12.74 -14.78
N THR A 298 -6.40 -12.26 -15.60
CA THR A 298 -7.24 -11.12 -15.25
C THR A 298 -8.71 -11.26 -15.68
N ASN A 299 -9.33 -12.39 -15.40
CA ASN A 299 -10.79 -12.50 -15.45
C ASN A 299 -11.44 -11.86 -14.21
N GLN A 300 -10.99 -10.68 -13.83
CA GLN A 300 -11.50 -10.01 -12.66
C GLN A 300 -12.61 -9.04 -13.07
N PRO A 301 -13.72 -8.96 -12.32
CA PRO A 301 -14.91 -8.21 -12.71
C PRO A 301 -14.79 -6.71 -12.47
N TYR A 302 -13.58 -6.17 -12.42
CA TYR A 302 -13.37 -4.76 -12.16
C TYR A 302 -14.11 -3.88 -13.15
N GLY A 303 -14.90 -2.92 -12.61
CA GLY A 303 -15.69 -1.99 -13.38
C GLY A 303 -16.97 -2.57 -13.97
N ARG A 304 -17.30 -3.84 -13.72
CA ARG A 304 -18.56 -4.48 -14.12
C ARG A 304 -19.63 -4.45 -13.03
N LEU A 305 -19.18 -4.37 -11.79
CA LEU A 305 -20.00 -4.43 -10.59
C LEU A 305 -20.20 -3.02 -10.03
N THR A 306 -21.34 -2.79 -9.37
CA THR A 306 -21.44 -1.69 -8.41
C THR A 306 -20.36 -1.85 -7.35
N TYR A 307 -20.06 -0.81 -6.59
CA TYR A 307 -19.03 -0.93 -5.56
C TYR A 307 -19.48 -1.87 -4.43
N GLU A 308 -20.76 -1.86 -4.12
CA GLU A 308 -21.38 -2.75 -3.16
C GLU A 308 -21.24 -4.22 -3.59
N GLU A 309 -21.62 -4.54 -4.83
CA GLU A 309 -21.44 -5.89 -5.40
C GLU A 309 -19.96 -6.30 -5.44
N PHE A 310 -19.07 -5.36 -5.73
CA PHE A 310 -17.61 -5.61 -5.70
C PHE A 310 -17.14 -5.99 -4.30
N LEU A 311 -17.62 -5.32 -3.26
CA LEU A 311 -17.30 -5.65 -1.87
C LEU A 311 -17.91 -6.99 -1.44
N GLU A 312 -19.18 -7.25 -1.80
CA GLU A 312 -19.93 -8.44 -1.42
C GLU A 312 -19.47 -9.69 -2.16
N SER A 313 -18.86 -9.54 -3.35
CA SER A 313 -18.44 -10.68 -4.18
C SER A 313 -17.44 -11.61 -3.48
N GLN A 314 -16.96 -11.28 -2.29
CA GLN A 314 -15.80 -11.93 -1.70
C GLN A 314 -16.00 -12.65 -0.37
N LYS A 315 -16.95 -12.38 0.42
CA LYS A 315 -17.38 -13.02 1.69
C LYS A 315 -18.10 -12.04 2.61
N THR A 316 -18.82 -12.59 3.60
CA THR A 316 -19.20 -11.87 4.81
C THR A 316 -17.99 -11.15 5.39
N MET A 317 -18.03 -9.83 5.39
CA MET A 317 -16.94 -9.00 5.91
C MET A 317 -16.88 -9.12 7.43
N ASP A 318 -15.68 -9.25 7.96
CA ASP A 318 -15.46 -9.08 9.38
C ASP A 318 -15.87 -7.65 9.80
N PHE A 319 -16.40 -7.53 11.02
CA PHE A 319 -16.74 -6.22 11.55
C PHE A 319 -15.47 -5.38 11.74
N LEU A 320 -15.42 -4.22 11.10
CA LEU A 320 -14.33 -3.26 11.22
C LEU A 320 -14.79 -2.10 12.10
N PRO A 321 -14.28 -1.98 13.33
CA PRO A 321 -14.67 -0.92 14.24
C PRO A 321 -14.24 0.46 13.70
N SER A 322 -15.11 1.43 13.84
CA SER A 322 -14.80 2.86 13.67
C SER A 322 -14.30 3.45 14.99
N VAL A 323 -13.88 4.72 14.97
CA VAL A 323 -13.53 5.46 16.19
C VAL A 323 -14.74 5.52 17.14
N SER A 324 -15.94 5.76 16.61
CA SER A 324 -17.17 5.80 17.39
C SER A 324 -17.49 4.47 18.06
N ASP A 325 -17.26 3.35 17.38
CA ASP A 325 -17.50 2.02 17.94
C ASP A 325 -16.54 1.75 19.13
N VAL A 326 -15.27 2.09 18.99
CA VAL A 326 -14.29 1.92 20.07
C VAL A 326 -14.63 2.82 21.27
N LEU A 327 -15.03 4.06 21.03
CA LEU A 327 -15.48 4.98 22.09
C LEU A 327 -16.74 4.47 22.78
N HIS A 328 -17.70 3.93 22.02
CA HIS A 328 -18.92 3.34 22.55
C HIS A 328 -18.63 2.12 23.43
N VAL A 329 -17.82 1.19 22.95
CA VAL A 329 -17.44 0.00 23.75
C VAL A 329 -16.71 0.39 25.02
N ARG A 330 -15.78 1.37 24.95
CA ARG A 330 -15.11 1.91 26.15
C ARG A 330 -16.12 2.50 27.13
N TRP A 331 -17.06 3.29 26.63
CA TRP A 331 -18.12 3.85 27.46
C TRP A 331 -18.96 2.74 28.14
N VAL A 332 -19.37 1.72 27.38
CA VAL A 332 -20.13 0.57 27.95
C VAL A 332 -19.34 -0.14 29.05
N LEU A 333 -18.03 -0.35 28.87
CA LEU A 333 -17.19 -0.98 29.89
C LEU A 333 -17.11 -0.12 31.16
N CYS A 334 -16.99 1.20 31.02
CA CYS A 334 -16.99 2.13 32.15
C CYS A 334 -18.36 2.16 32.88
N GLU A 335 -19.47 2.13 32.14
CA GLU A 335 -20.83 2.02 32.71
C GLU A 335 -21.05 0.71 33.50
N LYS A 336 -20.31 -0.35 33.15
CA LYS A 336 -20.29 -1.61 33.91
C LYS A 336 -19.36 -1.59 35.13
N GLY A 337 -18.81 -0.41 35.48
CA GLY A 337 -18.00 -0.19 36.66
C GLY A 337 -16.51 -0.42 36.48
N LEU A 338 -16.02 -0.59 35.27
CA LEU A 338 -14.58 -0.68 35.03
C LEU A 338 -13.93 0.70 34.97
N PRO A 339 -12.78 0.92 35.64
CA PRO A 339 -11.98 2.11 35.46
C PRO A 339 -11.58 2.31 33.98
N VAL A 340 -11.42 3.55 33.57
CA VAL A 340 -11.10 3.91 32.18
C VAL A 340 -9.78 3.28 31.70
N GLU A 341 -8.80 3.18 32.60
CA GLU A 341 -7.50 2.56 32.35
C GLU A 341 -7.62 1.05 32.11
N VAL A 342 -8.45 0.37 32.89
CA VAL A 342 -8.72 -1.07 32.74
C VAL A 342 -9.50 -1.32 31.45
N SER A 343 -10.50 -0.49 31.17
CA SER A 343 -11.24 -0.56 29.91
C SER A 343 -10.32 -0.39 28.69
N GLN A 344 -9.38 0.55 28.76
CA GLN A 344 -8.39 0.74 27.70
C GLN A 344 -7.45 -0.45 27.57
N LEU A 345 -6.98 -1.05 28.66
CA LEU A 345 -6.16 -2.26 28.64
C LEU A 345 -6.90 -3.44 28.00
N ILE A 346 -8.17 -3.62 28.31
CA ILE A 346 -9.01 -4.67 27.70
C ILE A 346 -9.10 -4.45 26.19
N LEU A 347 -9.38 -3.24 25.74
CA LEU A 347 -9.46 -2.91 24.32
C LEU A 347 -8.12 -3.13 23.60
N ASP A 348 -7.01 -2.78 24.25
CA ASP A 348 -5.66 -2.96 23.70
C ASP A 348 -5.27 -4.45 23.61
N GLU A 349 -5.57 -5.25 24.62
CA GLU A 349 -5.32 -6.70 24.59
C GLU A 349 -6.24 -7.43 23.60
N ALA A 350 -7.50 -6.98 23.47
CA ALA A 350 -8.43 -7.49 22.47
C ALA A 350 -8.12 -7.01 21.04
N LEU A 351 -7.09 -6.17 20.86
CA LEU A 351 -6.77 -5.50 19.58
C LEU A 351 -7.98 -4.75 18.99
N TYR A 352 -8.94 -4.35 19.85
CA TYR A 352 -10.14 -3.65 19.44
C TYR A 352 -9.82 -2.16 19.23
N ARG A 353 -9.34 -1.83 18.05
CA ARG A 353 -8.86 -0.50 17.65
C ARG A 353 -9.60 -0.02 16.40
N PRO A 354 -9.68 1.30 16.21
CA PRO A 354 -10.30 1.83 15.00
C PRO A 354 -9.58 1.31 13.75
N GLN A 355 -10.28 0.52 12.94
CA GLN A 355 -9.78 -0.01 11.68
C GLN A 355 -10.40 0.71 10.48
N ARG A 356 -11.57 1.31 10.65
CA ARG A 356 -12.25 2.12 9.64
C ARG A 356 -12.10 3.60 9.99
N ARG A 357 -11.65 4.40 9.04
CA ARG A 357 -11.37 5.82 9.26
C ARG A 357 -12.39 6.76 8.62
N LEU A 358 -13.04 6.36 7.53
CA LEU A 358 -13.96 7.23 6.82
C LEU A 358 -15.28 7.36 7.58
N LYS A 359 -15.80 8.59 7.72
CA LYS A 359 -17.11 8.89 8.31
C LYS A 359 -18.23 8.32 7.43
N VAL A 360 -18.18 8.62 6.13
CA VAL A 360 -19.04 7.98 5.14
C VAL A 360 -18.28 6.77 4.59
N PRO A 361 -18.70 5.54 4.96
CA PRO A 361 -17.99 4.33 4.58
C PRO A 361 -17.94 4.17 3.06
N HIS A 362 -16.81 3.66 2.57
CA HIS A 362 -16.62 3.29 1.18
C HIS A 362 -16.74 4.43 0.15
N ASP A 363 -16.73 5.67 0.60
CA ASP A 363 -16.77 6.85 -0.29
C ASP A 363 -15.69 7.87 0.08
N PRO A 364 -14.39 7.57 -0.21
CA PRO A 364 -13.28 8.43 0.17
C PRO A 364 -13.37 9.87 -0.36
N LEU A 365 -14.04 10.09 -1.51
CA LEU A 365 -14.17 11.43 -2.09
C LEU A 365 -15.39 12.20 -1.57
N HIS A 366 -16.20 11.61 -0.68
CA HIS A 366 -17.31 12.31 -0.08
C HIS A 366 -16.85 13.53 0.72
N THR A 367 -17.62 14.62 0.70
CA THR A 367 -17.26 15.89 1.34
C THR A 367 -16.94 15.76 2.83
N GLU A 368 -17.66 14.90 3.56
CA GLU A 368 -17.41 14.64 4.98
C GLU A 368 -16.09 13.87 5.24
N ASN A 369 -15.54 13.22 4.24
CA ASN A 369 -14.30 12.46 4.33
C ASN A 369 -13.06 13.25 3.91
N ILE A 370 -13.22 14.52 3.50
CA ILE A 370 -12.13 15.31 2.89
C ILE A 370 -10.91 15.46 3.81
N GLU A 371 -11.12 15.54 5.12
CA GLU A 371 -10.02 15.63 6.10
C GLU A 371 -9.21 14.32 6.14
N GLU A 372 -9.88 13.18 6.22
CA GLU A 372 -9.22 11.87 6.22
C GLU A 372 -8.58 11.56 4.87
N LEU A 373 -9.22 11.95 3.77
CA LEU A 373 -8.65 11.86 2.43
C LEU A 373 -7.35 12.66 2.33
N ASN A 374 -7.33 13.90 2.82
CA ASN A 374 -6.12 14.73 2.82
C ASN A 374 -4.99 14.12 3.66
N LYS A 375 -5.30 13.56 4.83
CA LYS A 375 -4.31 12.83 5.66
C LYS A 375 -3.76 11.62 4.92
N TYR A 376 -4.63 10.86 4.25
CA TYR A 376 -4.24 9.68 3.51
C TYR A 376 -3.40 10.00 2.27
N LEU A 377 -3.78 11.00 1.48
CA LEU A 377 -2.99 11.44 0.34
C LEU A 377 -1.61 11.98 0.78
N LYS A 378 -1.57 12.71 1.89
CA LYS A 378 -0.30 13.13 2.51
C LYS A 378 0.55 11.93 2.93
N PHE A 379 -0.06 10.92 3.54
CA PHE A 379 0.62 9.68 3.90
C PHE A 379 1.23 9.02 2.66
N CYS A 380 0.44 8.78 1.60
CA CYS A 380 0.93 8.18 0.36
C CYS A 380 2.10 8.99 -0.22
N TRP A 381 1.96 10.32 -0.31
CA TRP A 381 3.03 11.19 -0.80
C TRP A 381 4.32 11.09 0.03
N LEU A 382 4.18 11.10 1.35
CA LEU A 382 5.34 10.99 2.24
C LEU A 382 6.03 9.63 2.15
N VAL A 383 5.30 8.55 1.90
CA VAL A 383 5.90 7.23 1.62
C VAL A 383 6.81 7.32 0.38
N LEU A 384 6.35 7.94 -0.71
CA LEU A 384 7.15 8.11 -1.92
C LEU A 384 8.42 8.94 -1.67
N VAL A 385 8.25 10.09 -1.03
CA VAL A 385 9.35 11.03 -0.73
C VAL A 385 10.40 10.39 0.18
N ARG A 386 9.98 9.72 1.26
CA ARG A 386 10.88 9.06 2.21
C ARG A 386 11.59 7.87 1.59
N SER A 387 10.94 7.14 0.70
CA SER A 387 11.57 6.06 -0.05
C SER A 387 12.71 6.59 -0.93
N GLU A 388 12.52 7.73 -1.58
CA GLU A 388 13.57 8.38 -2.36
C GLU A 388 14.74 8.82 -1.47
N VAL A 389 14.47 9.40 -0.28
CA VAL A 389 15.54 9.76 0.67
C VAL A 389 16.36 8.54 1.04
N VAL A 390 15.70 7.45 1.45
CA VAL A 390 16.37 6.22 1.86
C VAL A 390 17.17 5.59 0.71
N ALA A 391 16.58 5.53 -0.49
CA ALA A 391 17.27 4.99 -1.65
C ALA A 391 18.58 5.72 -1.93
N ARG A 392 18.58 7.05 -1.85
CA ARG A 392 19.78 7.87 -2.04
C ARG A 392 20.83 7.62 -0.97
N GLU A 393 20.43 7.47 0.31
CA GLU A 393 21.37 7.19 1.41
C GLU A 393 22.13 5.86 1.22
N VAL A 394 21.51 4.88 0.59
CA VAL A 394 22.13 3.58 0.30
C VAL A 394 22.70 3.48 -1.13
N GLY A 395 22.85 4.62 -1.81
CA GLY A 395 23.43 4.69 -3.15
C GLY A 395 22.55 4.07 -4.25
N MET A 396 21.26 3.90 -4.01
CA MET A 396 20.32 3.38 -4.97
C MET A 396 19.54 4.49 -5.69
N LYS A 397 19.04 4.17 -6.87
CA LYS A 397 18.19 5.05 -7.64
C LYS A 397 16.83 4.38 -7.87
N ILE A 398 15.76 5.05 -7.46
CA ILE A 398 14.40 4.64 -7.82
C ILE A 398 14.10 5.08 -9.25
N PRO A 399 13.73 4.17 -10.16
CA PRO A 399 13.41 4.52 -11.53
C PRO A 399 11.97 5.08 -11.61
N TRP A 400 11.77 6.30 -11.07
CA TRP A 400 10.43 6.91 -10.95
C TRP A 400 9.66 6.99 -12.27
N LYS A 401 10.35 7.30 -13.37
CA LYS A 401 9.72 7.41 -14.67
C LYS A 401 9.13 6.08 -15.12
N ASP A 402 9.88 5.00 -14.92
CA ASP A 402 9.43 3.66 -15.28
C ASP A 402 8.28 3.22 -14.37
N LEU A 403 8.42 3.39 -13.05
CA LEU A 403 7.38 3.06 -12.07
C LEU A 403 6.07 3.81 -12.32
N LEU A 404 6.15 5.12 -12.63
CA LEU A 404 4.98 5.92 -12.97
C LEU A 404 4.33 5.43 -14.26
N SER A 405 5.13 5.18 -15.30
CA SER A 405 4.65 4.70 -16.59
C SER A 405 4.00 3.33 -16.45
N GLU A 406 4.63 2.41 -15.74
CA GLU A 406 4.09 1.08 -15.44
C GLU A 406 2.79 1.15 -14.61
N SER A 407 2.74 2.03 -13.60
CA SER A 407 1.52 2.21 -12.80
C SER A 407 0.39 2.80 -13.63
N ILE A 408 0.66 3.80 -14.45
CA ILE A 408 -0.33 4.40 -15.34
C ILE A 408 -0.82 3.37 -16.37
N GLU A 409 0.08 2.61 -16.99
CA GLU A 409 -0.28 1.57 -17.95
C GLU A 409 -1.11 0.46 -17.28
N ARG A 410 -0.71 -0.01 -16.12
CA ARG A 410 -1.42 -1.04 -15.37
C ARG A 410 -2.82 -0.59 -14.93
N LEU A 411 -2.95 0.62 -14.44
CA LEU A 411 -4.21 1.17 -13.92
C LEU A 411 -5.17 1.56 -15.04
N LEU A 412 -4.66 2.20 -16.08
CA LEU A 412 -5.44 2.81 -17.16
C LEU A 412 -5.41 2.00 -18.46
N GLY A 413 -4.49 1.03 -18.57
CA GLY A 413 -4.36 0.19 -19.74
C GLY A 413 -5.64 -0.60 -20.01
N CYS A 414 -6.05 -0.62 -21.29
CA CYS A 414 -7.21 -1.36 -21.74
C CYS A 414 -6.76 -2.59 -22.56
N SER A 415 -7.51 -3.68 -22.46
CA SER A 415 -7.34 -4.86 -23.34
C SER A 415 -7.79 -4.62 -24.79
N CYS A 416 -8.26 -3.42 -25.11
CA CYS A 416 -8.68 -3.01 -26.46
C CYS A 416 -7.60 -3.21 -27.53
N ARG A 417 -6.32 -3.26 -27.15
CA ARG A 417 -5.21 -3.61 -28.05
C ARG A 417 -5.43 -4.96 -28.76
N LYS A 418 -6.06 -5.91 -28.08
CA LYS A 418 -6.38 -7.23 -28.68
C LYS A 418 -7.41 -7.16 -29.80
N LEU A 419 -8.24 -6.12 -29.84
CA LEU A 419 -9.21 -5.89 -30.92
C LEU A 419 -8.53 -5.34 -32.18
N LEU A 420 -7.51 -4.50 -32.00
CA LEU A 420 -6.66 -4.02 -33.11
C LEU A 420 -5.94 -5.17 -33.82
N GLU A 421 -5.46 -6.15 -33.06
CA GLU A 421 -4.80 -7.34 -33.61
C GLU A 421 -5.75 -8.26 -34.39
N ARG A 422 -7.09 -8.06 -34.26
CA ARG A 422 -8.13 -8.80 -34.99
C ARG A 422 -8.60 -8.16 -36.29
N GLY A 423 -7.99 -7.04 -36.68
CA GLY A 423 -8.37 -6.33 -37.90
C GLY A 423 -9.68 -5.54 -37.78
N GLU A 424 -10.21 -5.35 -36.57
CA GLU A 424 -11.28 -4.39 -36.34
C GLU A 424 -10.70 -2.96 -36.42
N PRO A 425 -11.38 -2.03 -37.12
CA PRO A 425 -10.84 -0.69 -37.27
C PRO A 425 -10.61 -0.08 -35.88
N PRO A 426 -9.40 0.45 -35.63
CA PRO A 426 -9.16 1.15 -34.38
C PRO A 426 -10.15 2.31 -34.30
N ASP A 427 -10.71 2.51 -33.13
CA ASP A 427 -11.22 3.84 -32.79
C ASP A 427 -10.00 4.76 -33.01
N ASP A 428 -9.96 5.56 -34.08
CA ASP A 428 -8.77 6.29 -34.62
C ASP A 428 -8.02 7.16 -33.59
N ASP A 429 -8.56 7.21 -32.37
CA ASP A 429 -8.09 8.03 -31.25
C ASP A 429 -7.29 7.27 -30.19
N LEU A 430 -6.98 5.97 -30.34
CA LEU A 430 -6.27 5.17 -29.34
C LEU A 430 -4.78 5.09 -29.65
N VAL A 431 -3.95 5.87 -28.97
CA VAL A 431 -2.50 5.74 -28.98
C VAL A 431 -2.03 5.14 -27.67
N TRP A 432 -1.24 4.10 -27.74
CA TRP A 432 -0.68 3.40 -26.59
C TRP A 432 0.60 4.09 -26.11
N PHE A 433 0.71 4.21 -24.79
CA PHE A 433 1.94 4.66 -24.15
C PHE A 433 2.99 3.53 -24.25
N LYS A 434 4.16 3.86 -24.76
CA LYS A 434 5.37 3.01 -24.79
C LYS A 434 6.45 3.62 -23.94
#